data_c924ddb436ac138a0043d55d93b56d7a
#
_entry.id   c924ddb436ac138a0043d55d93b56d7a
#
_cell.length_a   1.000
_cell.length_b   1.000
_cell.length_c   1.000
_cell.angle_alpha   90.00
_cell.angle_beta   90.00
_cell.angle_gamma   90.00
#
_symmetry.space_group_name_H-M   'P 1'
#
loop_
_entity.id
_entity.type
_entity.pdbx_description
1 polymer ?
#
loop_
_entity_poly.entity_id
_entity_poly.type
_entity_poly.pdbx_seq_one_letter_code
_entity_poly.pdbx_strand_id
1 'polypeptide(L)'
;MAVLTPYLSFRDNAREAMTFYQSVLGGKLDLVEFSDFADMPQDPADADKIMHSWLATEDGMVLAGSDTPTGMEYQPPQNISISISSDDEPRMQAIWDGLSDGGTVTIPFETAPWGGRFGMLVDRFGMSWMLSVDEAQ
;
A
#
# COMPACT_ATOMS: atom_id res chain seq x y z
N MET A 1 -12.88 19.22 1.67
CA MET A 1 -12.81 18.09 0.75
C MET A 1 -12.41 16.84 1.52
N ALA A 2 -13.11 15.73 1.28
CA ALA A 2 -12.82 14.47 1.97
C ALA A 2 -11.83 13.63 1.14
N VAL A 3 -10.95 12.90 1.83
CA VAL A 3 -10.02 11.96 1.20
C VAL A 3 -10.23 10.59 1.81
N LEU A 4 -10.52 9.60 0.96
CA LEU A 4 -10.64 8.22 1.39
C LEU A 4 -9.26 7.57 1.23
N THR A 5 -8.71 7.06 2.33
CA THR A 5 -7.34 6.54 2.34
C THR A 5 -7.32 5.14 2.91
N PRO A 6 -6.83 4.14 2.16
CA PRO A 6 -6.51 2.84 2.75
C PRO A 6 -5.46 3.03 3.84
N TYR A 7 -5.73 2.48 5.01
CA TYR A 7 -4.82 2.58 6.16
C TYR A 7 -4.39 1.19 6.58
N LEU A 8 -3.12 0.88 6.37
CA LEU A 8 -2.58 -0.46 6.59
C LEU A 8 -1.97 -0.59 7.98
N SER A 9 -2.14 -1.75 8.59
CA SER A 9 -1.48 -2.08 9.86
C SER A 9 -0.36 -3.08 9.59
N PHE A 10 0.79 -2.83 10.22
CA PHE A 10 1.97 -3.67 10.07
C PHE A 10 2.45 -4.14 11.44
N ARG A 11 3.29 -5.19 11.44
CA ARG A 11 4.00 -5.65 12.64
C ARG A 11 5.49 -5.35 12.43
N ASP A 12 5.92 -4.18 12.93
CA ASP A 12 7.32 -3.76 12.97
C ASP A 12 8.00 -3.52 11.62
N ASN A 13 7.24 -3.55 10.52
CA ASN A 13 7.78 -3.40 9.16
C ASN A 13 7.09 -2.32 8.32
N ALA A 14 6.41 -1.35 8.96
CA ALA A 14 5.72 -0.29 8.23
C ALA A 14 6.69 0.55 7.39
N ARG A 15 7.88 0.88 7.92
CA ARG A 15 8.89 1.64 7.20
C ARG A 15 9.30 0.92 5.91
N GLU A 16 9.61 -0.37 6.01
CA GLU A 16 10.00 -1.19 4.86
C GLU A 16 8.88 -1.26 3.83
N ALA A 17 7.66 -1.52 4.29
CA ALA A 17 6.50 -1.66 3.41
C ALA A 17 6.17 -0.34 2.70
N MET A 18 6.10 0.77 3.42
CA MET A 18 5.75 2.06 2.83
C MET A 18 6.85 2.57 1.90
N THR A 19 8.11 2.28 2.19
CA THR A 19 9.22 2.59 1.29
C THR A 19 9.12 1.78 -0.01
N PHE A 20 8.74 0.51 0.11
CA PHE A 20 8.47 -0.34 -1.05
C PHE A 20 7.33 0.23 -1.90
N TYR A 21 6.21 0.61 -1.29
CA TYR A 21 5.08 1.18 -2.02
C TYR A 21 5.47 2.49 -2.71
N GLN A 22 6.27 3.32 -2.07
CA GLN A 22 6.79 4.53 -2.70
C GLN A 22 7.65 4.20 -3.93
N SER A 23 8.49 3.17 -3.84
CA SER A 23 9.32 2.77 -4.98
C SER A 23 8.49 2.31 -6.18
N VAL A 24 7.32 1.75 -5.94
CA VAL A 24 6.41 1.24 -6.97
C VAL A 24 5.49 2.33 -7.51
N LEU A 25 4.84 3.08 -6.61
CA LEU A 25 3.81 4.05 -6.95
C LEU A 25 4.37 5.44 -7.22
N GLY A 26 5.56 5.74 -6.71
CA GLY A 26 6.12 7.07 -6.75
C GLY A 26 5.52 7.98 -5.68
N GLY A 27 5.73 9.27 -5.80
CA GLY A 27 5.18 10.25 -4.91
C GLY A 27 6.02 10.56 -3.69
N LYS A 28 5.41 11.26 -2.74
CA LYS A 28 6.07 11.71 -1.52
C LYS A 28 5.62 10.84 -0.35
N LEU A 29 6.60 10.34 0.40
CA LEU A 29 6.35 9.54 1.61
C LEU A 29 6.77 10.34 2.84
N ASP A 30 5.84 10.51 3.78
CA ASP A 30 6.12 11.05 5.10
C ASP A 30 6.03 9.93 6.13
N LEU A 31 7.04 9.85 7.00
CA LEU A 31 7.11 8.85 8.07
C LEU A 31 7.24 9.56 9.41
N VAL A 32 6.42 9.15 10.37
CA VAL A 32 6.42 9.68 11.74
C VAL A 32 6.66 8.53 12.70
N GLU A 33 7.71 8.63 13.51
CA GLU A 33 8.04 7.63 14.52
C GLU A 33 7.33 7.94 15.84
N PHE A 34 7.15 6.93 16.69
CA PHE A 34 6.61 7.15 18.03
C PHE A 34 7.48 8.10 18.84
N SER A 35 8.82 8.05 18.67
CA SER A 35 9.76 8.93 19.35
C SER A 35 9.57 10.42 19.00
N ASP A 36 8.95 10.74 17.86
CA ASP A 36 8.62 12.12 17.49
C ASP A 36 7.58 12.73 18.44
N PHE A 37 6.86 11.92 19.18
CA PHE A 37 5.84 12.31 20.15
C PHE A 37 6.16 11.73 21.53
N ALA A 38 7.37 11.99 22.01
CA ALA A 38 7.90 11.40 23.25
C ALA A 38 7.07 11.75 24.49
N ASP A 39 6.31 12.86 24.45
CA ASP A 39 5.42 13.28 25.55
C ASP A 39 4.14 12.44 25.63
N MET A 40 3.81 11.70 24.55
CA MET A 40 2.65 10.83 24.52
C MET A 40 2.96 9.52 25.26
N PRO A 41 2.05 9.00 26.10
CA PRO A 41 2.27 7.69 26.74
C PRO A 41 2.49 6.61 25.70
N GLN A 42 3.64 5.93 25.78
CA GLN A 42 4.01 4.86 24.86
C GLN A 42 5.03 3.92 25.51
N ASP A 43 5.11 2.70 24.97
CA ASP A 43 6.14 1.75 25.39
C ASP A 43 7.49 2.18 24.80
N PRO A 44 8.57 2.24 25.59
CA PRO A 44 9.89 2.59 25.04
C PRO A 44 10.36 1.68 23.91
N ALA A 45 9.89 0.44 23.85
CA ALA A 45 10.22 -0.49 22.78
C ALA A 45 9.65 -0.07 21.43
N ASP A 46 8.65 0.83 21.40
CA ASP A 46 8.01 1.29 20.18
C ASP A 46 8.66 2.55 19.60
N ALA A 47 9.66 3.13 20.26
CA ALA A 47 10.21 4.44 19.90
C ALA A 47 10.59 4.57 18.44
N ASP A 48 11.19 3.54 17.84
CA ASP A 48 11.66 3.55 16.47
C ASP A 48 10.62 3.04 15.46
N LYS A 49 9.45 2.61 15.94
CA LYS A 49 8.38 2.13 15.08
C LYS A 49 7.63 3.31 14.43
N ILE A 50 6.97 3.03 13.34
CA ILE A 50 6.19 4.04 12.61
C ILE A 50 4.82 4.20 13.24
N MET A 51 4.58 5.37 13.82
CA MET A 51 3.29 5.74 14.40
C MET A 51 2.29 6.11 13.31
N HIS A 52 2.76 6.75 12.24
CA HIS A 52 1.93 7.17 11.12
C HIS A 52 2.81 7.34 9.88
N SER A 53 2.25 6.99 8.73
CA SER A 53 2.89 7.26 7.44
C SER A 53 1.84 7.69 6.42
N TRP A 54 2.31 8.46 5.43
CA TRP A 54 1.43 8.99 4.40
C TRP A 54 2.19 9.03 3.08
N LEU A 55 1.67 8.31 2.08
CA LEU A 55 2.19 8.32 0.72
C LEU A 55 1.16 8.98 -0.18
N ALA A 56 1.56 10.03 -0.89
CA ALA A 56 0.70 10.70 -1.85
C ALA A 56 1.43 10.82 -3.19
N THR A 57 0.78 10.38 -4.25
CA THR A 57 1.33 10.46 -5.61
C THR A 57 0.79 11.67 -6.36
N GLU A 58 1.49 12.08 -7.42
CA GLU A 58 1.08 13.22 -8.23
C GLU A 58 -0.25 12.97 -8.96
N ASP A 59 -0.55 11.71 -9.29
CA ASP A 59 -1.80 11.33 -9.94
C ASP A 59 -2.94 11.02 -8.97
N GLY A 60 -2.78 11.40 -7.69
CA GLY A 60 -3.88 11.43 -6.74
C GLY A 60 -4.09 10.17 -5.90
N MET A 61 -3.19 9.19 -5.98
CA MET A 61 -3.26 8.02 -5.12
C MET A 61 -2.74 8.37 -3.71
N VAL A 62 -3.40 7.84 -2.70
CA VAL A 62 -3.00 8.03 -1.30
C VAL A 62 -3.03 6.68 -0.59
N LEU A 63 -1.99 6.41 0.18
CA LEU A 63 -1.85 5.19 0.97
C LEU A 63 -1.22 5.56 2.30
N ALA A 64 -1.71 4.97 3.38
CA ALA A 64 -1.18 5.25 4.71
C ALA A 64 -1.03 3.95 5.49
N GLY A 65 -0.34 4.01 6.61
CA GLY A 65 -0.16 2.85 7.45
C GLY A 65 0.71 3.13 8.66
N SER A 66 0.68 2.21 9.61
CA SER A 66 1.48 2.31 10.83
C SER A 66 1.82 0.94 11.37
N ASP A 67 2.84 0.90 12.23
CA ASP A 67 3.13 -0.29 13.02
C ASP A 67 2.13 -0.43 14.16
N THR A 68 1.83 -1.67 14.52
CA THR A 68 0.99 -1.99 15.67
C THR A 68 1.80 -1.80 16.95
N PRO A 69 1.39 -0.88 17.85
CA PRO A 69 2.18 -0.66 19.07
C PRO A 69 2.06 -1.82 20.05
N THR A 70 3.04 -1.91 20.95
CA THR A 70 3.05 -2.88 22.04
C THR A 70 1.76 -2.77 22.85
N GLY A 71 1.15 -3.91 23.15
CA GLY A 71 -0.11 -3.98 23.89
C GLY A 71 -1.35 -4.03 23.02
N MET A 72 -1.22 -3.80 21.71
CA MET A 72 -2.30 -3.97 20.76
C MET A 72 -2.08 -5.24 19.94
N GLU A 73 -3.17 -5.89 19.54
CA GLU A 73 -3.09 -7.09 18.73
C GLU A 73 -2.93 -6.73 17.24
N TYR A 74 -1.92 -7.31 16.59
CA TYR A 74 -1.74 -7.18 15.16
C TYR A 74 -2.77 -8.02 14.42
N GLN A 75 -3.48 -7.39 13.48
CA GLN A 75 -4.43 -8.04 12.60
C GLN A 75 -3.89 -8.02 11.16
N PRO A 76 -3.52 -9.18 10.59
CA PRO A 76 -3.10 -9.22 9.18
C PRO A 76 -4.25 -8.79 8.26
N PRO A 77 -3.94 -8.24 7.05
CA PRO A 77 -4.97 -7.88 6.09
C PRO A 77 -5.85 -9.07 5.74
N GLN A 78 -7.16 -8.87 5.73
CA GLN A 78 -8.13 -9.93 5.47
C GLN A 78 -9.40 -9.33 4.88
N ASN A 79 -9.96 -10.01 3.87
CA ASN A 79 -11.22 -9.63 3.21
C ASN A 79 -11.20 -8.24 2.56
N ILE A 80 -10.04 -7.72 2.20
CA ILE A 80 -9.92 -6.42 1.55
C ILE A 80 -8.87 -6.48 0.45
N SER A 81 -9.13 -5.78 -0.64
CA SER A 81 -8.16 -5.55 -1.69
C SER A 81 -8.09 -4.06 -1.99
N ILE A 82 -6.89 -3.58 -2.30
CA ILE A 82 -6.73 -2.22 -2.80
C ILE A 82 -6.83 -2.28 -4.31
N SER A 83 -7.71 -1.47 -4.88
CA SER A 83 -7.94 -1.45 -6.32
C SER A 83 -7.38 -0.18 -6.93
N ILE A 84 -6.62 -0.34 -8.01
CA ILE A 84 -6.14 0.77 -8.83
C ILE A 84 -6.71 0.60 -10.22
N SER A 85 -7.34 1.65 -10.73
CA SER A 85 -7.89 1.69 -12.09
C SER A 85 -7.32 2.90 -12.82
N SER A 86 -6.90 2.72 -14.07
CA SER A 86 -6.36 3.80 -14.88
C SER A 86 -6.48 3.44 -16.35
N ASP A 87 -6.43 4.46 -17.22
CA ASP A 87 -6.30 4.28 -18.66
C ASP A 87 -4.82 4.34 -19.11
N ASP A 88 -3.91 4.63 -18.20
CA ASP A 88 -2.46 4.69 -18.47
C ASP A 88 -1.87 3.28 -18.37
N GLU A 89 -1.90 2.55 -19.48
CA GLU A 89 -1.45 1.16 -19.52
C GLU A 89 0.05 0.99 -19.17
N PRO A 90 0.99 1.80 -19.70
CA PRO A 90 2.39 1.66 -19.32
C PRO A 90 2.63 1.87 -17.83
N ARG A 91 1.96 2.84 -17.20
CA ARG A 91 2.05 3.06 -15.76
C ARG A 91 1.52 1.87 -14.98
N MET A 92 0.37 1.34 -15.38
CA MET A 92 -0.24 0.20 -14.71
C MET A 92 0.61 -1.06 -14.84
N GLN A 93 1.26 -1.26 -15.99
CA GLN A 93 2.19 -2.39 -16.15
C GLN A 93 3.39 -2.25 -15.21
N ALA A 94 3.94 -1.04 -15.08
CA ALA A 94 5.08 -0.80 -14.17
C ALA A 94 4.67 -1.04 -12.70
N ILE A 95 3.48 -0.59 -12.31
CA ILE A 95 2.95 -0.83 -10.97
C ILE A 95 2.76 -2.33 -10.73
N TRP A 96 2.19 -3.03 -11.70
CA TRP A 96 2.01 -4.48 -11.61
C TRP A 96 3.33 -5.21 -11.41
N ASP A 97 4.34 -4.87 -12.21
CA ASP A 97 5.64 -5.50 -12.12
C ASP A 97 6.29 -5.27 -10.76
N GLY A 98 6.16 -4.05 -10.22
CA GLY A 98 6.70 -3.71 -8.91
C GLY A 98 5.98 -4.42 -7.77
N LEU A 99 4.64 -4.39 -7.75
CA LEU A 99 3.85 -5.01 -6.70
C LEU A 99 3.97 -6.53 -6.69
N SER A 100 4.10 -7.15 -7.87
CA SER A 100 4.22 -8.61 -7.97
C SER A 100 5.59 -9.14 -7.57
N ASP A 101 6.61 -8.29 -7.55
CA ASP A 101 7.96 -8.68 -7.15
C ASP A 101 7.98 -9.12 -5.68
N GLY A 102 8.32 -10.37 -5.43
CA GLY A 102 8.30 -10.98 -4.11
C GLY A 102 6.90 -11.36 -3.61
N GLY A 103 5.87 -11.12 -4.41
CA GLY A 103 4.49 -11.46 -4.09
C GLY A 103 3.99 -12.67 -4.85
N THR A 104 2.68 -12.86 -4.86
CA THR A 104 1.99 -13.98 -5.52
C THR A 104 0.91 -13.45 -6.44
N VAL A 105 0.99 -13.77 -7.73
CA VAL A 105 -0.07 -13.44 -8.69
C VAL A 105 -1.19 -14.46 -8.54
N THR A 106 -2.40 -13.98 -8.27
CA THR A 106 -3.59 -14.83 -8.14
C THR A 106 -4.42 -14.86 -9.42
N ILE A 107 -4.51 -13.72 -10.13
CA ILE A 107 -5.09 -13.62 -11.47
C ILE A 107 -4.11 -12.85 -12.34
N PRO A 108 -3.58 -13.44 -13.42
CA PRO A 108 -2.61 -12.74 -14.28
C PRO A 108 -3.18 -11.45 -14.87
N PHE A 109 -2.33 -10.45 -15.05
CA PHE A 109 -2.71 -9.15 -15.59
C PHE A 109 -2.81 -9.22 -17.11
N GLU A 110 -3.98 -9.61 -17.60
CA GLU A 110 -4.25 -9.93 -18.99
C GLU A 110 -5.53 -9.25 -19.47
N THR A 111 -5.76 -9.28 -20.79
CA THR A 111 -6.98 -8.76 -21.38
C THR A 111 -8.20 -9.46 -20.75
N ALA A 112 -9.12 -8.65 -20.25
CA ALA A 112 -10.34 -9.14 -19.62
C ALA A 112 -11.46 -9.39 -20.66
N PRO A 113 -12.40 -10.32 -20.35
CA PRO A 113 -13.52 -10.57 -21.26
C PRO A 113 -14.40 -9.35 -21.56
N TRP A 114 -14.41 -8.36 -20.64
CA TRP A 114 -15.19 -7.12 -20.78
C TRP A 114 -14.42 -6.00 -21.46
N GLY A 115 -13.20 -6.24 -21.94
CA GLY A 115 -12.29 -5.23 -22.49
C GLY A 115 -11.32 -4.71 -21.42
N GLY A 116 -10.24 -4.05 -21.88
CA GLY A 116 -9.20 -3.59 -20.99
C GLY A 116 -8.36 -4.74 -20.41
N ARG A 117 -7.64 -4.48 -19.33
CA ARG A 117 -6.81 -5.49 -18.65
C ARG A 117 -7.21 -5.55 -17.18
N PHE A 118 -7.06 -6.73 -16.59
CA PHE A 118 -7.36 -6.94 -15.18
C PHE A 118 -6.44 -8.01 -14.60
N GLY A 119 -6.02 -7.81 -13.37
CA GLY A 119 -5.25 -8.79 -12.64
C GLY A 119 -5.38 -8.60 -11.14
N MET A 120 -5.02 -9.65 -10.40
CA MET A 120 -4.99 -9.64 -8.93
C MET A 120 -3.71 -10.27 -8.44
N LEU A 121 -3.18 -9.72 -7.36
CA LEU A 121 -1.99 -10.25 -6.70
C LEU A 121 -2.05 -10.00 -5.20
N VAL A 122 -1.22 -10.72 -4.47
CA VAL A 122 -0.91 -10.45 -3.07
C VAL A 122 0.55 -10.04 -3.02
N ASP A 123 0.85 -8.88 -2.46
CA ASP A 123 2.22 -8.39 -2.42
C ASP A 123 3.06 -9.12 -1.36
N ARG A 124 4.37 -8.79 -1.29
CA ARG A 124 5.29 -9.43 -0.35
C ARG A 124 4.95 -9.20 1.12
N PHE A 125 4.09 -8.21 1.39
CA PHE A 125 3.64 -7.88 2.75
C PHE A 125 2.27 -8.47 3.07
N GLY A 126 1.68 -9.24 2.15
CA GLY A 126 0.39 -9.90 2.35
C GLY A 126 -0.82 -9.06 1.98
N MET A 127 -0.63 -7.87 1.40
CA MET A 127 -1.75 -7.02 0.97
C MET A 127 -2.22 -7.44 -0.41
N SER A 128 -3.54 -7.57 -0.57
CA SER A 128 -4.17 -7.91 -1.83
C SER A 128 -4.42 -6.67 -2.68
N TRP A 129 -4.07 -6.75 -3.97
CA TRP A 129 -4.23 -5.67 -4.95
C TRP A 129 -5.01 -6.15 -6.16
N MET A 130 -5.83 -5.27 -6.69
CA MET A 130 -6.52 -5.46 -7.96
C MET A 130 -6.11 -4.31 -8.88
N LEU A 131 -5.65 -4.62 -10.08
CA LEU A 131 -5.30 -3.62 -11.07
C LEU A 131 -6.18 -3.79 -12.30
N SER A 132 -6.69 -2.67 -12.81
CA SER A 132 -7.44 -2.67 -14.05
C SER A 132 -7.02 -1.52 -14.94
N VAL A 133 -6.91 -1.81 -16.23
CA VAL A 133 -6.72 -0.79 -17.26
C VAL A 133 -8.04 -0.67 -17.97
N ASP A 134 -8.60 0.54 -17.96
CA ASP A 134 -9.86 0.80 -18.63
C ASP A 134 -9.67 0.77 -20.14
N GLU A 135 -10.68 0.27 -20.86
CA GLU A 135 -10.64 0.29 -22.30
C GLU A 135 -10.67 1.73 -22.79
N ALA A 136 -9.79 2.05 -23.75
CA ALA A 136 -9.76 3.39 -24.36
C ALA A 136 -11.08 3.66 -25.10
N GLN A 137 -11.68 4.81 -24.79
CA GLN A 137 -12.93 5.25 -25.46
C GLN A 137 -12.63 6.21 -26.60
#